data_326ee7e097cc29ed6af07f740203d374
#
_entry.id   326ee7e097cc29ed6af07f740203d374
#
_cell.length_a   1.000
_cell.length_b   1.000
_cell.length_c   1.000
_cell.angle_alpha   90.00
_cell.angle_beta   90.00
_cell.angle_gamma   90.00
#
_symmetry.space_group_name_H-M   'P 1'
#
loop_
_entity.id
_entity.type
_entity.pdbx_description
1 polymer ?
#
loop_
_entity_poly.entity_id
_entity_poly.type
_entity_poly.pdbx_seq_one_letter_code
_entity_poly.pdbx_strand_id
1 'polypeptide(L)'
;MEHKGTARLETMRLILRPFTLDDAEAMYHNYASDPAVVTYLTWPLHESAEATRELLNLWTAQYEKDDFYQWAIELRELGEVVGAISVVEWQKDADAPELGWCLGSKWWGRGLMPEAASAVVKFLFEEVGVARITARYDIENPKSGRVMEKLGMSYEGTLRRHGKNNRGVVDEVCYGLLREEFDSEAVSPFRPMRRRAQQLSKEECEQILTDATSGVLGVYGDGGYPYTVPVSHVYKDGKICFHCAVTGHKLDAIRRCGKVSFCVVAQDEVLPAERTTAYISVIAFGRARIAESEEELRYIAGLVGEKFSGDYPEDCQAEIDETIEAHRLACVEITVEHMTGKCAREIMVSRKRGK
;
A
#
# COMPACT_ATOMS: atom_id res chain seq x y z
N MET A 1 -24.74 3.34 1.10
CA MET A 1 -23.99 2.12 1.37
C MET A 1 -24.49 0.99 0.48
N GLU A 2 -23.59 0.15 -0.05
CA GLU A 2 -23.90 -1.01 -0.88
C GLU A 2 -22.99 -2.17 -0.49
N HIS A 3 -23.56 -3.29 -0.06
CA HIS A 3 -22.78 -4.48 0.27
C HIS A 3 -22.06 -5.04 -0.98
N LYS A 4 -20.83 -5.48 -0.82
CA LYS A 4 -19.93 -5.99 -1.88
C LYS A 4 -19.38 -7.39 -1.57
N GLY A 5 -19.73 -7.96 -0.41
CA GLY A 5 -19.18 -9.21 0.07
C GLY A 5 -17.69 -9.17 0.34
N THR A 6 -17.12 -10.34 0.56
CA THR A 6 -15.68 -10.51 0.80
C THR A 6 -14.89 -10.38 -0.49
N ALA A 7 -14.59 -9.15 -0.92
CA ALA A 7 -13.77 -8.90 -2.10
C ALA A 7 -12.31 -9.30 -1.88
N ARG A 8 -11.60 -9.71 -2.95
CA ARG A 8 -10.16 -9.93 -2.92
C ARG A 8 -9.44 -8.58 -2.83
N LEU A 9 -8.63 -8.39 -1.78
CA LEU A 9 -7.82 -7.20 -1.58
C LEU A 9 -6.34 -7.58 -1.57
N GLU A 10 -5.49 -6.73 -2.12
CA GLU A 10 -4.07 -6.99 -2.21
C GLU A 10 -3.25 -5.86 -1.60
N THR A 11 -2.25 -6.24 -0.79
CA THR A 11 -1.28 -5.33 -0.22
C THR A 11 0.14 -5.71 -0.67
N MET A 12 1.15 -5.03 -0.14
CA MET A 12 2.53 -5.33 -0.46
C MET A 12 2.92 -6.77 -0.06
N ARG A 13 2.50 -7.22 1.12
CA ARG A 13 2.90 -8.52 1.68
C ARG A 13 1.78 -9.54 1.76
N LEU A 14 0.52 -9.10 1.63
CA LEU A 14 -0.66 -9.91 1.92
C LEU A 14 -1.62 -9.98 0.73
N ILE A 15 -2.36 -11.07 0.69
CA ILE A 15 -3.58 -11.24 -0.09
C ILE A 15 -4.70 -11.52 0.91
N LEU A 16 -5.74 -10.67 0.90
CA LEU A 16 -6.96 -10.89 1.65
C LEU A 16 -7.99 -11.43 0.67
N ARG A 17 -8.54 -12.59 0.96
CA ARG A 17 -9.48 -13.30 0.08
C ARG A 17 -10.49 -14.12 0.86
N PRO A 18 -11.58 -14.58 0.24
CA PRO A 18 -12.41 -15.61 0.83
C PRO A 18 -11.57 -16.84 1.24
N PHE A 19 -11.95 -17.49 2.34
CA PHE A 19 -11.40 -18.80 2.69
C PHE A 19 -11.86 -19.86 1.69
N THR A 20 -11.03 -20.88 1.56
CA THR A 20 -11.35 -22.13 0.85
C THR A 20 -11.19 -23.32 1.81
N LEU A 21 -11.67 -24.48 1.44
CA LEU A 21 -11.50 -25.70 2.25
C LEU A 21 -10.03 -26.15 2.32
N ASP A 22 -9.22 -25.75 1.35
CA ASP A 22 -7.79 -26.08 1.30
C ASP A 22 -6.99 -25.30 2.35
N ASP A 23 -7.56 -24.22 2.90
CA ASP A 23 -6.93 -23.43 3.96
C ASP A 23 -6.97 -24.09 5.34
N ALA A 24 -7.70 -25.21 5.52
CA ALA A 24 -7.95 -25.83 6.81
C ALA A 24 -6.66 -26.19 7.56
N GLU A 25 -5.72 -26.82 6.90
CA GLU A 25 -4.43 -27.21 7.49
C GLU A 25 -3.60 -25.98 7.89
N ALA A 26 -3.48 -25.00 6.97
CA ALA A 26 -2.74 -23.77 7.24
C ALA A 26 -3.40 -22.97 8.38
N MET A 27 -4.71 -22.83 8.40
CA MET A 27 -5.46 -22.17 9.45
C MET A 27 -5.23 -22.86 10.81
N TYR A 28 -5.36 -24.18 10.86
CA TYR A 28 -5.15 -24.97 12.07
C TYR A 28 -3.74 -24.78 12.62
N HIS A 29 -2.72 -25.05 11.82
CA HIS A 29 -1.32 -25.02 12.24
C HIS A 29 -0.77 -23.62 12.50
N ASN A 30 -1.27 -22.62 11.79
CA ASN A 30 -0.71 -21.28 11.85
C ASN A 30 -1.34 -20.43 12.97
N TYR A 31 -2.60 -20.66 13.36
CA TYR A 31 -3.21 -19.84 14.40
C TYR A 31 -4.38 -20.47 15.18
N ALA A 32 -5.18 -21.39 14.60
CA ALA A 32 -6.37 -21.85 15.26
C ALA A 32 -6.08 -22.86 16.40
N SER A 33 -4.93 -23.54 16.36
CA SER A 33 -4.43 -24.41 17.43
C SER A 33 -3.43 -23.74 18.37
N ASP A 34 -3.19 -22.42 18.21
CA ASP A 34 -2.25 -21.68 19.06
C ASP A 34 -2.97 -21.07 20.28
N PRO A 35 -2.70 -21.55 21.53
CA PRO A 35 -3.33 -21.02 22.72
C PRO A 35 -3.07 -19.52 22.94
N ALA A 36 -1.92 -19.01 22.51
CA ALA A 36 -1.58 -17.59 22.64
C ALA A 36 -2.49 -16.71 21.78
N VAL A 37 -2.91 -17.22 20.60
CA VAL A 37 -3.81 -16.53 19.69
C VAL A 37 -5.23 -16.52 20.24
N VAL A 38 -5.75 -17.67 20.66
CA VAL A 38 -7.16 -17.82 21.05
C VAL A 38 -7.50 -17.26 22.42
N THR A 39 -6.50 -16.97 23.27
CA THR A 39 -6.71 -16.48 24.64
C THR A 39 -7.74 -15.34 24.73
N TYR A 40 -7.70 -14.40 23.80
CA TYR A 40 -8.57 -13.22 23.80
C TYR A 40 -9.71 -13.29 22.76
N LEU A 41 -9.92 -14.46 22.16
CA LEU A 41 -10.95 -14.68 21.15
C LEU A 41 -12.22 -15.31 21.76
N THR A 42 -13.32 -15.16 21.04
CA THR A 42 -14.64 -15.68 21.46
C THR A 42 -14.86 -17.15 21.11
N TRP A 43 -14.03 -17.69 20.22
CA TRP A 43 -14.08 -19.09 19.80
C TRP A 43 -12.95 -19.90 20.46
N PRO A 44 -13.18 -21.21 20.72
CA PRO A 44 -12.22 -22.06 21.44
C PRO A 44 -11.06 -22.49 20.52
N LEU A 45 -10.01 -23.02 21.16
CA LEU A 45 -8.94 -23.71 20.45
C LEU A 45 -9.48 -24.82 19.56
N HIS A 46 -9.05 -24.90 18.33
CA HIS A 46 -9.42 -26.02 17.45
C HIS A 46 -8.62 -27.27 17.82
N GLU A 47 -9.32 -28.39 17.91
CA GLU A 47 -8.74 -29.68 18.32
C GLU A 47 -8.05 -30.40 17.15
N SER A 48 -8.47 -30.11 15.90
CA SER A 48 -7.91 -30.73 14.69
C SER A 48 -8.13 -29.89 13.45
N ALA A 49 -7.44 -30.24 12.37
CA ALA A 49 -7.66 -29.62 11.06
C ALA A 49 -9.06 -29.95 10.49
N GLU A 50 -9.64 -31.10 10.86
CA GLU A 50 -11.03 -31.47 10.51
C GLU A 50 -12.02 -30.50 11.13
N ALA A 51 -11.89 -30.20 12.43
CA ALA A 51 -12.73 -29.20 13.09
C ALA A 51 -12.62 -27.83 12.42
N THR A 52 -11.42 -27.47 11.99
CA THR A 52 -11.18 -26.25 11.19
C THR A 52 -11.89 -26.32 9.84
N ARG A 53 -11.83 -27.45 9.15
CA ARG A 53 -12.48 -27.67 7.86
C ARG A 53 -14.01 -27.60 7.96
N GLU A 54 -14.61 -28.11 9.04
CA GLU A 54 -16.05 -27.99 9.30
C GLU A 54 -16.47 -26.51 9.43
N LEU A 55 -15.68 -25.69 10.14
CA LEU A 55 -15.92 -24.26 10.22
C LEU A 55 -15.80 -23.57 8.85
N LEU A 56 -14.78 -23.93 8.06
CA LEU A 56 -14.61 -23.38 6.71
C LEU A 56 -15.76 -23.76 5.77
N ASN A 57 -16.36 -24.96 5.92
CA ASN A 57 -17.57 -25.33 5.19
C ASN A 57 -18.74 -24.39 5.49
N LEU A 58 -18.89 -23.95 6.73
CA LEU A 58 -19.92 -22.98 7.09
C LEU A 58 -19.65 -21.60 6.48
N TRP A 59 -18.40 -21.15 6.49
CA TRP A 59 -18.05 -19.85 5.94
C TRP A 59 -18.11 -19.83 4.40
N THR A 60 -17.65 -20.88 3.73
CA THR A 60 -17.67 -20.94 2.26
C THR A 60 -19.10 -20.87 1.71
N ALA A 61 -20.07 -21.44 2.40
CA ALA A 61 -21.49 -21.33 2.05
C ALA A 61 -22.06 -19.91 2.26
N GLN A 62 -21.43 -19.06 3.06
CA GLN A 62 -21.90 -17.67 3.27
C GLN A 62 -21.38 -16.69 2.24
N TYR A 63 -20.29 -16.99 1.49
CA TYR A 63 -19.72 -16.06 0.52
C TYR A 63 -20.63 -15.75 -0.68
N GLU A 64 -21.75 -16.48 -0.84
CA GLU A 64 -22.79 -16.11 -1.80
C GLU A 64 -23.60 -14.87 -1.38
N LYS A 65 -23.44 -14.43 -0.10
CA LYS A 65 -24.13 -13.26 0.43
C LYS A 65 -23.24 -12.02 0.36
N ASP A 66 -23.77 -10.95 -0.17
CA ASP A 66 -23.04 -9.69 -0.29
C ASP A 66 -22.79 -9.01 1.06
N ASP A 67 -23.51 -9.39 2.15
CA ASP A 67 -23.33 -8.85 3.49
C ASP A 67 -22.42 -9.72 4.39
N PHE A 68 -21.75 -10.73 3.83
CA PHE A 68 -20.81 -11.57 4.56
C PHE A 68 -19.36 -11.15 4.30
N TYR A 69 -18.64 -10.76 5.35
CA TYR A 69 -17.28 -10.23 5.29
C TYR A 69 -16.35 -11.01 6.21
N GLN A 70 -15.62 -11.96 5.63
CA GLN A 70 -14.68 -12.83 6.32
C GLN A 70 -13.47 -13.10 5.43
N TRP A 71 -12.34 -12.45 5.70
CA TRP A 71 -11.12 -12.60 4.91
C TRP A 71 -10.10 -13.53 5.57
N ALA A 72 -9.57 -14.46 4.79
CA ALA A 72 -8.29 -15.10 5.03
C ALA A 72 -7.18 -14.09 4.77
N ILE A 73 -6.19 -14.03 5.65
CA ILE A 73 -4.98 -13.25 5.46
C ILE A 73 -3.88 -14.21 4.99
N GLU A 74 -3.63 -14.23 3.69
CA GLU A 74 -2.56 -15.03 3.08
C GLU A 74 -1.27 -14.21 3.04
N LEU A 75 -0.17 -14.75 3.55
CA LEU A 75 1.15 -14.15 3.45
C LEU A 75 1.80 -14.55 2.12
N ARG A 76 2.04 -13.57 1.23
CA ARG A 76 2.59 -13.81 -0.13
C ARG A 76 3.89 -14.59 -0.14
N GLU A 77 4.78 -14.32 0.82
CA GLU A 77 6.09 -14.99 0.97
C GLU A 77 5.94 -16.50 1.20
N LEU A 78 4.85 -16.90 1.89
CA LEU A 78 4.62 -18.28 2.30
C LEU A 78 3.58 -18.98 1.42
N GLY A 79 2.65 -18.23 0.81
CA GLY A 79 1.51 -18.78 0.09
C GLY A 79 0.45 -19.44 0.99
N GLU A 80 0.51 -19.16 2.30
CA GLU A 80 -0.37 -19.77 3.31
C GLU A 80 -1.16 -18.71 4.09
N VAL A 81 -2.31 -19.13 4.62
CA VAL A 81 -3.13 -18.31 5.52
C VAL A 81 -2.49 -18.26 6.90
N VAL A 82 -2.25 -17.03 7.39
CA VAL A 82 -1.59 -16.77 8.66
C VAL A 82 -2.48 -16.05 9.69
N GLY A 83 -3.72 -15.71 9.30
CA GLY A 83 -4.67 -15.00 10.14
C GLY A 83 -5.99 -14.76 9.43
N ALA A 84 -6.88 -14.02 10.10
CA ALA A 84 -8.18 -13.64 9.58
C ALA A 84 -8.57 -12.23 10.03
N ILE A 85 -9.44 -11.59 9.23
CA ILE A 85 -10.14 -10.35 9.58
C ILE A 85 -11.58 -10.46 9.09
N SER A 86 -12.53 -9.96 9.89
CA SER A 86 -13.96 -10.08 9.59
C SER A 86 -14.75 -8.89 10.13
N VAL A 87 -15.94 -8.69 9.56
CA VAL A 87 -17.00 -7.92 10.21
C VAL A 87 -17.73 -8.88 11.15
N VAL A 88 -17.55 -8.71 12.46
CA VAL A 88 -18.12 -9.59 13.50
C VAL A 88 -19.51 -9.18 13.93
N GLU A 89 -19.84 -7.90 13.77
CA GLU A 89 -21.14 -7.31 14.06
C GLU A 89 -21.43 -6.16 13.09
N TRP A 90 -22.70 -5.96 12.77
CA TRP A 90 -23.13 -4.85 11.92
C TRP A 90 -24.25 -4.07 12.61
N GLN A 91 -23.97 -2.83 13.03
CA GLN A 91 -24.99 -1.92 13.56
C GLN A 91 -25.75 -1.30 12.36
N LYS A 92 -26.81 -1.95 11.91
CA LYS A 92 -27.55 -1.62 10.68
C LYS A 92 -28.07 -0.18 10.64
N ASP A 93 -28.59 0.31 11.75
CA ASP A 93 -29.18 1.67 11.82
C ASP A 93 -28.10 2.77 11.73
N ALA A 94 -26.85 2.46 11.96
CA ALA A 94 -25.73 3.38 11.91
C ALA A 94 -24.76 3.13 10.75
N ASP A 95 -25.04 2.14 9.87
CA ASP A 95 -24.12 1.69 8.82
C ASP A 95 -22.69 1.48 9.36
N ALA A 96 -22.58 0.87 10.54
CA ALA A 96 -21.36 0.74 11.30
C ALA A 96 -20.95 -0.74 11.51
N PRO A 97 -20.06 -1.28 10.68
CA PRO A 97 -19.46 -2.60 10.92
C PRO A 97 -18.46 -2.55 12.08
N GLU A 98 -18.44 -3.62 12.87
CA GLU A 98 -17.41 -3.89 13.84
C GLU A 98 -16.40 -4.88 13.28
N LEU A 99 -15.11 -4.51 13.31
CA LEU A 99 -14.02 -5.37 12.86
C LEU A 99 -13.46 -6.23 13.99
N GLY A 100 -13.27 -7.51 13.69
CA GLY A 100 -12.51 -8.45 14.50
C GLY A 100 -11.38 -9.09 13.70
N TRP A 101 -10.27 -9.43 14.37
CA TRP A 101 -9.11 -10.05 13.71
C TRP A 101 -8.33 -10.98 14.61
N CYS A 102 -7.60 -11.89 13.97
CA CYS A 102 -6.58 -12.70 14.60
C CYS A 102 -5.39 -12.92 13.64
N LEU A 103 -4.21 -13.12 14.20
CA LEU A 103 -2.99 -13.41 13.48
C LEU A 103 -2.16 -14.41 14.28
N GLY A 104 -1.59 -15.40 13.62
CA GLY A 104 -0.71 -16.37 14.24
C GLY A 104 0.45 -15.70 14.99
N SER A 105 0.78 -16.24 16.17
CA SER A 105 1.74 -15.63 17.08
C SER A 105 3.14 -15.48 16.48
N LYS A 106 3.53 -16.37 15.56
CA LYS A 106 4.81 -16.33 14.80
C LYS A 106 4.98 -15.06 13.98
N TRP A 107 3.89 -14.37 13.64
CA TRP A 107 3.88 -13.18 12.77
C TRP A 107 3.57 -11.89 13.52
N TRP A 108 3.42 -11.94 14.86
CA TRP A 108 3.21 -10.74 15.66
C TRP A 108 4.41 -9.79 15.60
N GLY A 109 4.14 -8.50 15.81
CA GLY A 109 5.16 -7.45 15.80
C GLY A 109 5.71 -7.07 14.42
N ARG A 110 5.33 -7.75 13.34
CA ARG A 110 5.81 -7.53 11.95
C ARG A 110 4.98 -6.49 11.18
N GLY A 111 3.94 -5.93 11.79
CA GLY A 111 3.06 -4.94 11.16
C GLY A 111 2.08 -5.51 10.13
N LEU A 112 1.89 -6.84 10.07
CA LEU A 112 1.00 -7.47 9.09
C LEU A 112 -0.48 -7.18 9.39
N MET A 113 -0.91 -7.24 10.66
CA MET A 113 -2.31 -6.94 10.99
C MET A 113 -2.71 -5.48 10.68
N PRO A 114 -1.93 -4.44 11.05
CA PRO A 114 -2.22 -3.09 10.58
C PRO A 114 -2.32 -2.96 9.06
N GLU A 115 -1.46 -3.67 8.30
CA GLU A 115 -1.50 -3.67 6.83
C GLU A 115 -2.77 -4.31 6.29
N ALA A 116 -3.17 -5.48 6.83
CA ALA A 116 -4.41 -6.16 6.46
C ALA A 116 -5.64 -5.32 6.79
N ALA A 117 -5.73 -4.86 8.05
CA ALA A 117 -6.87 -4.08 8.53
C ALA A 117 -7.01 -2.73 7.79
N SER A 118 -5.90 -2.08 7.42
CA SER A 118 -5.91 -0.87 6.60
C SER A 118 -6.56 -1.10 5.23
N ALA A 119 -6.28 -2.22 4.58
CA ALA A 119 -6.90 -2.55 3.30
C ALA A 119 -8.42 -2.77 3.44
N VAL A 120 -8.85 -3.45 4.53
CA VAL A 120 -10.28 -3.67 4.80
C VAL A 120 -10.99 -2.37 5.16
N VAL A 121 -10.41 -1.52 6.01
CA VAL A 121 -10.95 -0.20 6.37
C VAL A 121 -11.14 0.65 5.12
N LYS A 122 -10.13 0.70 4.25
CA LYS A 122 -10.23 1.42 2.98
C LYS A 122 -11.37 0.89 2.12
N PHE A 123 -11.46 -0.41 1.93
CA PHE A 123 -12.52 -1.06 1.16
C PHE A 123 -13.92 -0.73 1.70
N LEU A 124 -14.10 -0.81 3.03
CA LEU A 124 -15.38 -0.53 3.67
C LEU A 124 -15.80 0.93 3.51
N PHE A 125 -14.88 1.88 3.61
CA PHE A 125 -15.20 3.30 3.41
C PHE A 125 -15.39 3.67 1.94
N GLU A 126 -14.51 3.23 1.05
CA GLU A 126 -14.49 3.69 -0.34
C GLU A 126 -15.47 2.91 -1.24
N GLU A 127 -15.53 1.57 -1.09
CA GLU A 127 -16.30 0.71 -1.98
C GLU A 127 -17.67 0.34 -1.41
N VAL A 128 -17.76 0.03 -0.11
CA VAL A 128 -19.05 -0.29 0.54
C VAL A 128 -19.80 0.97 0.95
N GLY A 129 -19.09 2.01 1.33
CA GLY A 129 -19.65 3.32 1.66
C GLY A 129 -20.22 3.40 3.07
N VAL A 130 -19.62 2.71 4.07
CA VAL A 130 -20.02 2.80 5.47
C VAL A 130 -19.77 4.19 6.05
N ALA A 131 -20.55 4.57 7.07
CA ALA A 131 -20.42 5.86 7.74
C ALA A 131 -19.35 5.83 8.86
N ARG A 132 -19.16 4.67 9.48
CA ARG A 132 -18.31 4.46 10.64
C ARG A 132 -17.81 3.03 10.68
N ILE A 133 -16.63 2.82 11.26
CA ILE A 133 -16.08 1.49 11.58
C ILE A 133 -15.77 1.45 13.07
N THR A 134 -16.10 0.35 13.75
CA THR A 134 -15.80 0.12 15.16
C THR A 134 -14.90 -1.10 15.34
N ALA A 135 -14.22 -1.18 16.47
CA ALA A 135 -13.51 -2.36 16.92
C ALA A 135 -13.41 -2.36 18.45
N ARG A 136 -13.40 -3.54 19.05
CA ARG A 136 -13.26 -3.75 20.51
C ARG A 136 -12.13 -4.72 20.82
N TYR A 137 -11.57 -4.62 22.02
CA TYR A 137 -10.60 -5.58 22.51
C TYR A 137 -10.68 -5.72 24.04
N ASP A 138 -10.33 -6.91 24.55
CA ASP A 138 -10.12 -7.18 25.98
C ASP A 138 -9.01 -6.28 26.52
N ILE A 139 -9.26 -5.48 27.55
CA ILE A 139 -8.31 -4.52 28.13
C ILE A 139 -6.93 -5.11 28.41
N GLU A 140 -6.86 -6.43 28.64
CA GLU A 140 -5.60 -7.15 28.83
C GLU A 140 -4.88 -7.51 27.51
N ASN A 141 -5.45 -7.14 26.35
CA ASN A 141 -4.85 -7.32 25.03
C ASN A 141 -4.41 -5.99 24.37
N PRO A 142 -3.45 -5.24 24.91
CA PRO A 142 -3.05 -3.96 24.38
C PRO A 142 -2.44 -4.03 22.95
N LYS A 143 -2.14 -5.25 22.47
CA LYS A 143 -1.66 -5.44 21.09
C LYS A 143 -2.74 -5.09 20.07
N SER A 144 -4.01 -5.47 20.32
CA SER A 144 -5.16 -5.10 19.47
C SER A 144 -5.40 -3.59 19.50
N GLY A 145 -5.33 -2.96 20.67
CA GLY A 145 -5.43 -1.48 20.77
C GLY A 145 -4.39 -0.76 19.92
N ARG A 146 -3.14 -1.22 19.90
CA ARG A 146 -2.11 -0.65 19.03
C ARG A 146 -2.37 -0.82 17.52
N VAL A 147 -3.13 -1.83 17.13
CA VAL A 147 -3.59 -1.95 15.73
C VAL A 147 -4.62 -0.86 15.44
N MET A 148 -5.61 -0.66 16.32
CA MET A 148 -6.66 0.35 16.19
C MET A 148 -6.06 1.77 16.11
N GLU A 149 -5.10 2.10 16.99
CA GLU A 149 -4.39 3.37 16.96
C GLU A 149 -3.65 3.61 15.63
N LYS A 150 -3.03 2.56 15.06
CA LYS A 150 -2.37 2.64 13.75
C LYS A 150 -3.32 2.79 12.58
N LEU A 151 -4.57 2.40 12.73
CA LEU A 151 -5.63 2.63 11.76
C LEU A 151 -6.22 4.05 11.85
N GLY A 152 -5.79 4.85 12.82
CA GLY A 152 -6.33 6.18 13.08
C GLY A 152 -7.65 6.16 13.86
N MET A 153 -8.04 5.03 14.44
CA MET A 153 -9.25 4.95 15.25
C MET A 153 -9.09 5.70 16.56
N SER A 154 -10.14 6.37 17.01
CA SER A 154 -10.23 7.11 18.26
C SER A 154 -10.77 6.25 19.40
N TYR A 155 -10.17 6.37 20.61
CA TYR A 155 -10.69 5.75 21.82
C TYR A 155 -12.05 6.37 22.20
N GLU A 156 -13.06 5.52 22.46
CA GLU A 156 -14.43 5.96 22.78
C GLU A 156 -14.88 5.60 24.19
N GLY A 157 -14.20 4.67 24.83
CA GLY A 157 -14.53 4.28 26.18
C GLY A 157 -14.13 2.84 26.54
N THR A 158 -14.32 2.51 27.82
CA THR A 158 -14.15 1.16 28.32
C THR A 158 -15.46 0.68 28.97
N LEU A 159 -15.99 -0.40 28.44
CA LEU A 159 -17.22 -1.02 28.91
C LEU A 159 -16.88 -2.14 29.92
N ARG A 160 -17.24 -1.93 31.19
CA ARG A 160 -16.90 -2.87 32.24
C ARG A 160 -17.77 -4.14 32.17
N ARG A 161 -17.14 -5.33 32.22
CA ARG A 161 -17.80 -6.65 32.20
C ARG A 161 -18.75 -6.81 31.00
N HIS A 162 -18.40 -6.22 29.88
CA HIS A 162 -19.26 -6.16 28.70
C HIS A 162 -19.08 -7.36 27.77
N GLY A 163 -17.86 -7.81 27.58
CA GLY A 163 -17.53 -8.92 26.68
C GLY A 163 -17.33 -10.25 27.40
N LYS A 164 -17.29 -11.30 26.59
CA LYS A 164 -16.92 -12.64 27.01
C LYS A 164 -15.99 -13.28 25.99
N ASN A 165 -14.86 -13.78 26.45
CA ASN A 165 -13.90 -14.52 25.64
C ASN A 165 -13.40 -15.78 26.41
N ASN A 166 -12.32 -16.40 25.93
CA ASN A 166 -11.78 -17.63 26.60
C ASN A 166 -11.19 -17.35 27.98
N ARG A 167 -11.04 -16.12 28.42
CA ARG A 167 -10.69 -15.73 29.79
C ARG A 167 -11.91 -15.56 30.70
N GLY A 168 -13.12 -15.59 30.16
CA GLY A 168 -14.37 -15.35 30.87
C GLY A 168 -14.96 -13.97 30.53
N VAL A 169 -15.65 -13.36 31.51
CA VAL A 169 -16.24 -12.02 31.38
C VAL A 169 -15.16 -10.96 31.58
N VAL A 170 -15.00 -10.06 30.58
CA VAL A 170 -13.91 -9.09 30.50
C VAL A 170 -14.42 -7.67 30.30
N ASP A 171 -13.56 -6.71 30.61
CA ASP A 171 -13.77 -5.32 30.25
C ASP A 171 -13.30 -5.11 28.79
N GLU A 172 -14.09 -4.42 28.00
CA GLU A 172 -13.78 -4.14 26.58
C GLU A 172 -13.48 -2.67 26.37
N VAL A 173 -12.38 -2.42 25.70
CA VAL A 173 -11.97 -1.09 25.22
C VAL A 173 -12.49 -0.90 23.81
N CYS A 174 -13.27 0.18 23.59
CA CYS A 174 -13.95 0.50 22.35
C CYS A 174 -13.21 1.58 21.58
N TYR A 175 -13.09 1.40 20.30
CA TYR A 175 -12.54 2.36 19.34
C TYR A 175 -13.48 2.53 18.15
N GLY A 176 -13.48 3.75 17.59
CA GLY A 176 -14.25 4.08 16.40
C GLY A 176 -13.43 4.91 15.41
N LEU A 177 -13.83 4.87 14.15
CA LEU A 177 -13.30 5.69 13.08
C LEU A 177 -14.48 6.16 12.22
N LEU A 178 -14.66 7.47 12.07
CA LEU A 178 -15.69 8.05 11.23
C LEU A 178 -15.17 8.21 9.80
N ARG A 179 -16.09 8.24 8.82
CA ARG A 179 -15.73 8.44 7.43
C ARG A 179 -14.98 9.75 7.18
N GLU A 180 -15.39 10.83 7.85
CA GLU A 180 -14.74 12.14 7.77
C GLU A 180 -13.37 12.20 8.44
N GLU A 181 -13.06 11.28 9.34
CA GLU A 181 -11.75 11.14 9.98
C GLU A 181 -10.81 10.22 9.18
N PHE A 182 -11.38 9.45 8.25
CA PHE A 182 -10.64 8.52 7.43
C PHE A 182 -9.78 9.28 6.41
N ASP A 183 -8.49 9.24 6.63
CA ASP A 183 -7.50 9.72 5.68
C ASP A 183 -6.98 8.55 4.84
N SER A 184 -7.41 8.48 3.59
CA SER A 184 -7.00 7.41 2.67
C SER A 184 -5.49 7.39 2.44
N GLU A 185 -4.80 8.52 2.60
CA GLU A 185 -3.34 8.61 2.53
C GLU A 185 -2.67 8.01 3.79
N ALA A 186 -3.29 8.11 4.97
CA ALA A 186 -2.79 7.49 6.19
C ALA A 186 -2.84 5.96 6.15
N VAL A 187 -3.78 5.38 5.37
CA VAL A 187 -3.94 3.94 5.13
C VAL A 187 -3.09 3.45 3.94
N SER A 188 -2.38 4.36 3.30
CA SER A 188 -1.49 4.09 2.18
C SER A 188 -0.41 3.06 2.55
N PRO A 189 -0.04 2.11 1.65
CA PRO A 189 1.09 1.22 1.84
C PRO A 189 2.43 1.98 1.92
N PHE A 190 2.40 3.26 1.59
CA PHE A 190 3.55 4.15 1.62
C PHE A 190 3.70 4.78 3.00
N ARG A 191 4.92 4.77 3.54
CA ARG A 191 5.20 5.37 4.85
C ARG A 191 5.02 6.89 4.80
N PRO A 192 4.26 7.48 5.72
CA PRO A 192 4.20 8.93 5.84
C PRO A 192 5.59 9.51 6.15
N MET A 193 5.87 10.68 5.61
CA MET A 193 7.14 11.36 5.83
C MET A 193 7.32 11.71 7.32
N ARG A 194 8.44 11.26 7.91
CA ARG A 194 8.76 11.54 9.34
C ARG A 194 8.85 13.03 9.64
N ARG A 195 9.39 13.84 8.72
CA ARG A 195 9.57 15.29 8.88
C ARG A 195 8.52 16.06 8.09
N ARG A 196 7.24 15.94 8.48
CA ARG A 196 6.09 16.58 7.80
C ARG A 196 6.27 18.09 7.57
N ALA A 197 6.93 18.80 8.49
CA ALA A 197 7.20 20.23 8.33
C ALA A 197 8.16 20.58 7.17
N GLN A 198 8.81 19.59 6.57
CA GLN A 198 9.71 19.73 5.42
C GLN A 198 9.11 19.11 4.15
N GLN A 199 7.85 18.70 4.21
CA GLN A 199 7.15 18.12 3.07
C GLN A 199 6.74 19.21 2.08
N LEU A 200 6.96 18.94 0.80
CA LEU A 200 6.49 19.76 -0.31
C LEU A 200 5.03 19.42 -0.63
N SER A 201 4.30 20.37 -1.23
CA SER A 201 2.97 20.10 -1.76
C SER A 201 3.03 19.15 -2.97
N LYS A 202 1.88 18.62 -3.36
CA LYS A 202 1.78 17.76 -4.57
C LYS A 202 2.19 18.53 -5.81
N GLU A 203 1.73 19.76 -5.95
CA GLU A 203 2.02 20.64 -7.08
C GLU A 203 3.52 20.98 -7.16
N GLU A 204 4.17 21.22 -6.01
CA GLU A 204 5.62 21.43 -5.98
C GLU A 204 6.38 20.17 -6.41
N CYS A 205 5.93 18.98 -6.01
CA CYS A 205 6.53 17.71 -6.43
C CYS A 205 6.36 17.48 -7.94
N GLU A 206 5.18 17.72 -8.49
CA GLU A 206 4.88 17.60 -9.92
C GLU A 206 5.74 18.57 -10.75
N GLN A 207 5.88 19.80 -10.28
CA GLN A 207 6.74 20.79 -10.94
C GLN A 207 8.21 20.33 -10.96
N ILE A 208 8.73 19.81 -9.85
CA ILE A 208 10.09 19.29 -9.76
C ILE A 208 10.30 18.11 -10.73
N LEU A 209 9.33 17.17 -10.81
CA LEU A 209 9.41 16.05 -11.75
C LEU A 209 9.35 16.53 -13.21
N THR A 210 8.60 17.59 -13.49
CA THR A 210 8.49 18.19 -14.83
C THR A 210 9.78 18.88 -15.24
N ASP A 211 10.41 19.66 -14.35
CA ASP A 211 11.59 20.46 -14.64
C ASP A 211 12.87 19.63 -14.67
N ALA A 212 12.94 18.57 -13.87
CA ALA A 212 14.13 17.73 -13.80
C ALA A 212 14.38 16.96 -15.11
N THR A 213 15.62 16.97 -15.58
CA THR A 213 16.04 16.28 -16.81
C THR A 213 16.37 14.80 -16.57
N SER A 214 16.72 14.43 -15.33
CA SER A 214 17.09 13.06 -14.98
C SER A 214 16.60 12.69 -13.60
N GLY A 215 16.42 11.40 -13.37
CA GLY A 215 16.12 10.81 -12.08
C GLY A 215 16.68 9.41 -11.97
N VAL A 216 16.58 8.81 -10.81
CA VAL A 216 17.08 7.47 -10.52
C VAL A 216 15.89 6.52 -10.38
N LEU A 217 15.79 5.57 -11.30
CA LEU A 217 14.83 4.48 -11.26
C LEU A 217 15.34 3.38 -10.32
N GLY A 218 14.54 2.98 -9.36
CA GLY A 218 14.77 1.83 -8.47
C GLY A 218 13.81 0.69 -8.79
N VAL A 219 14.35 -0.52 -9.06
CA VAL A 219 13.61 -1.74 -9.39
C VAL A 219 14.09 -2.92 -8.55
N TYR A 220 13.33 -4.00 -8.51
CA TYR A 220 13.76 -5.27 -7.92
C TYR A 220 14.77 -5.96 -8.84
N GLY A 221 16.04 -5.91 -8.48
CA GLY A 221 17.14 -6.54 -9.22
C GLY A 221 17.27 -8.04 -8.96
N ASP A 222 18.35 -8.62 -9.47
CA ASP A 222 18.65 -10.04 -9.34
C ASP A 222 19.22 -10.36 -7.95
N GLY A 223 19.03 -11.60 -7.50
CA GLY A 223 19.55 -12.07 -6.22
C GLY A 223 18.98 -11.35 -4.98
N GLY A 224 17.83 -10.67 -5.12
CA GLY A 224 17.18 -9.91 -4.03
C GLY A 224 17.78 -8.52 -3.79
N TYR A 225 18.75 -8.07 -4.59
CA TYR A 225 19.31 -6.74 -4.47
C TYR A 225 18.44 -5.70 -5.17
N PRO A 226 18.15 -4.54 -4.53
CA PRO A 226 17.60 -3.39 -5.25
C PRO A 226 18.58 -2.94 -6.33
N TYR A 227 18.08 -2.72 -7.55
CA TYR A 227 18.86 -2.18 -8.64
C TYR A 227 18.41 -0.76 -8.94
N THR A 228 19.35 0.18 -9.01
CA THR A 228 19.08 1.59 -9.31
C THR A 228 19.86 2.03 -10.54
N VAL A 229 19.20 2.83 -11.41
CA VAL A 229 19.81 3.33 -12.65
C VAL A 229 19.32 4.74 -12.96
N PRO A 230 20.21 5.69 -13.27
CA PRO A 230 19.82 7.02 -13.75
C PRO A 230 19.20 6.92 -15.14
N VAL A 231 18.12 7.68 -15.35
CA VAL A 231 17.46 7.80 -16.66
C VAL A 231 17.00 9.24 -16.89
N SER A 232 17.06 9.71 -18.13
CA SER A 232 16.37 10.92 -18.56
C SER A 232 14.89 10.64 -18.65
N HIS A 233 14.02 11.55 -18.18
CA HIS A 233 12.59 11.32 -18.09
C HIS A 233 11.74 12.53 -18.43
N VAL A 234 10.47 12.27 -18.69
CA VAL A 234 9.41 13.27 -18.77
C VAL A 234 8.35 12.92 -17.74
N TYR A 235 7.83 13.92 -17.03
CA TYR A 235 6.63 13.78 -16.20
C TYR A 235 5.46 14.48 -16.88
N LYS A 236 4.35 13.77 -17.05
CA LYS A 236 3.11 14.32 -17.62
C LYS A 236 1.91 13.54 -17.09
N ASP A 237 0.88 14.24 -16.65
CA ASP A 237 -0.42 13.69 -16.25
C ASP A 237 -0.34 12.50 -15.26
N GLY A 238 0.50 12.63 -14.23
CA GLY A 238 0.69 11.59 -13.21
C GLY A 238 1.57 10.42 -13.65
N LYS A 239 2.26 10.54 -14.78
CA LYS A 239 3.10 9.49 -15.35
C LYS A 239 4.55 9.97 -15.54
N ILE A 240 5.50 9.08 -15.26
CA ILE A 240 6.91 9.26 -15.58
C ILE A 240 7.23 8.36 -16.76
N CYS A 241 7.72 8.97 -17.85
CA CYS A 241 8.01 8.29 -19.10
C CYS A 241 9.50 8.44 -19.46
N PHE A 242 10.08 7.38 -20.00
CA PHE A 242 11.44 7.40 -20.55
C PHE A 242 11.63 6.34 -21.64
N HIS A 243 12.65 6.52 -22.46
CA HIS A 243 13.04 5.52 -23.45
C HIS A 243 14.38 4.86 -23.11
N CYS A 244 14.64 3.69 -23.68
CA CYS A 244 15.91 2.99 -23.54
C CYS A 244 16.10 1.95 -24.65
N ALA A 245 17.25 1.25 -24.64
CA ALA A 245 17.46 0.09 -25.50
C ALA A 245 16.46 -1.02 -25.19
N VAL A 246 16.17 -1.87 -26.19
CA VAL A 246 15.16 -2.95 -26.13
C VAL A 246 15.50 -4.12 -25.18
N THR A 247 16.73 -4.16 -24.66
CA THR A 247 17.23 -5.16 -23.71
C THR A 247 17.95 -4.51 -22.54
N GLY A 248 18.03 -5.21 -21.44
CA GLY A 248 18.82 -4.82 -20.26
C GLY A 248 18.13 -5.05 -18.94
N HIS A 249 18.92 -5.05 -17.88
CA HIS A 249 18.53 -5.42 -16.51
C HIS A 249 17.26 -4.69 -16.03
N LYS A 250 17.12 -3.38 -16.29
CA LYS A 250 15.92 -2.62 -15.89
C LYS A 250 14.63 -3.14 -16.53
N LEU A 251 14.66 -3.53 -17.82
CA LEU A 251 13.49 -4.06 -18.51
C LEU A 251 13.14 -5.47 -18.00
N ASP A 252 14.13 -6.30 -17.75
CA ASP A 252 13.91 -7.65 -17.21
C ASP A 252 13.35 -7.56 -15.79
N ALA A 253 13.83 -6.62 -14.98
CA ALA A 253 13.30 -6.35 -13.65
C ALA A 253 11.85 -5.86 -13.68
N ILE A 254 11.50 -4.93 -14.59
CA ILE A 254 10.13 -4.41 -14.77
C ILE A 254 9.18 -5.53 -15.23
N ARG A 255 9.60 -6.41 -16.14
CA ARG A 255 8.79 -7.57 -16.58
C ARG A 255 8.48 -8.53 -15.44
N ARG A 256 9.42 -8.72 -14.50
CA ARG A 256 9.23 -9.56 -13.31
C ARG A 256 8.36 -8.88 -12.25
N CYS A 257 8.57 -7.59 -12.02
CA CYS A 257 7.83 -6.82 -11.03
C CYS A 257 7.73 -5.36 -11.45
N GLY A 258 6.53 -4.94 -11.80
CA GLY A 258 6.27 -3.56 -12.22
C GLY A 258 6.31 -2.53 -11.08
N LYS A 259 6.42 -2.93 -9.81
CA LYS A 259 6.53 -1.97 -8.69
C LYS A 259 7.92 -1.33 -8.66
N VAL A 260 7.95 -0.02 -8.77
CA VAL A 260 9.18 0.77 -8.86
C VAL A 260 9.16 1.98 -7.94
N SER A 261 10.34 2.52 -7.67
CA SER A 261 10.51 3.86 -7.11
C SER A 261 11.32 4.73 -8.08
N PHE A 262 11.06 6.02 -8.05
CA PHE A 262 11.77 6.99 -8.86
C PHE A 262 12.18 8.19 -8.00
N CYS A 263 13.45 8.55 -8.00
CA CYS A 263 13.99 9.64 -7.19
C CYS A 263 14.57 10.75 -8.06
N VAL A 264 14.16 11.98 -7.78
CA VAL A 264 14.75 13.20 -8.36
C VAL A 264 15.37 14.02 -7.24
N VAL A 265 16.60 14.47 -7.43
CA VAL A 265 17.27 15.47 -6.59
C VAL A 265 17.32 16.76 -7.38
N ALA A 266 16.47 17.71 -7.00
CA ALA A 266 16.36 19.00 -7.72
C ALA A 266 17.38 20.03 -7.24
N GLN A 267 17.83 19.90 -5.99
CA GLN A 267 18.89 20.75 -5.42
C GLN A 267 19.72 19.93 -4.46
N ASP A 268 21.04 20.15 -4.46
CA ASP A 268 22.01 19.54 -3.54
C ASP A 268 23.16 20.52 -3.33
N GLU A 269 23.13 21.23 -2.20
CA GLU A 269 24.12 22.25 -1.83
C GLU A 269 24.67 21.98 -0.45
N VAL A 270 25.97 21.75 -0.35
CA VAL A 270 26.65 21.55 0.93
C VAL A 270 26.83 22.90 1.63
N LEU A 271 26.37 23.01 2.86
CA LEU A 271 26.53 24.17 3.74
C LEU A 271 27.54 23.84 4.85
N PRO A 272 28.87 24.07 4.63
CA PRO A 272 29.90 23.60 5.56
C PRO A 272 29.81 24.26 6.94
N ALA A 273 29.43 25.53 7.00
CA ALA A 273 29.31 26.29 8.25
C ALA A 273 28.21 25.73 9.16
N GLU A 274 27.10 25.22 8.58
CA GLU A 274 25.95 24.63 9.27
C GLU A 274 26.07 23.10 9.42
N ARG A 275 27.14 22.52 8.85
CA ARG A 275 27.38 21.06 8.85
C ARG A 275 26.19 20.28 8.34
N THR A 276 25.55 20.76 7.27
CA THR A 276 24.35 20.18 6.65
C THR A 276 24.39 20.30 5.13
N THR A 277 23.41 19.68 4.49
CA THR A 277 23.16 19.82 3.05
C THR A 277 21.78 20.40 2.84
N ALA A 278 21.71 21.52 2.11
CA ALA A 278 20.46 22.11 1.65
C ALA A 278 20.02 21.38 0.37
N TYR A 279 19.00 20.52 0.47
CA TYR A 279 18.53 19.72 -0.66
C TYR A 279 17.03 19.82 -0.87
N ILE A 280 16.63 19.61 -2.11
CA ILE A 280 15.24 19.40 -2.52
C ILE A 280 15.19 18.10 -3.32
N SER A 281 14.32 17.18 -2.93
CA SER A 281 14.15 15.90 -3.61
C SER A 281 12.69 15.45 -3.64
N VAL A 282 12.35 14.68 -4.67
CA VAL A 282 11.06 13.99 -4.80
C VAL A 282 11.31 12.50 -4.94
N ILE A 283 10.53 11.69 -4.22
CA ILE A 283 10.47 10.24 -4.40
C ILE A 283 9.05 9.89 -4.81
N ALA A 284 8.91 9.30 -6.00
CA ALA A 284 7.68 8.74 -6.51
C ALA A 284 7.72 7.21 -6.42
N PHE A 285 6.59 6.60 -6.11
CA PHE A 285 6.35 5.16 -6.16
C PHE A 285 5.26 4.91 -7.18
N GLY A 286 5.36 3.83 -7.94
CA GLY A 286 4.36 3.53 -8.95
C GLY A 286 4.56 2.18 -9.63
N ARG A 287 3.79 1.99 -10.69
CA ARG A 287 3.86 0.80 -11.52
C ARG A 287 4.42 1.12 -12.89
N ALA A 288 5.54 0.50 -13.19
CA ALA A 288 6.17 0.55 -14.50
C ALA A 288 5.61 -0.52 -15.42
N ARG A 289 5.39 -0.16 -16.68
CA ARG A 289 5.14 -1.08 -17.79
C ARG A 289 5.98 -0.69 -19.00
N ILE A 290 6.23 -1.64 -19.86
CA ILE A 290 6.90 -1.41 -21.15
C ILE A 290 5.80 -1.20 -22.19
N ALA A 291 5.95 -0.20 -23.05
CA ALA A 291 5.04 0.06 -24.15
C ALA A 291 5.01 -1.12 -25.12
N GLU A 292 3.81 -1.51 -25.58
CA GLU A 292 3.61 -2.72 -26.40
C GLU A 292 3.28 -2.38 -27.86
N SER A 293 2.67 -1.21 -28.13
CA SER A 293 2.30 -0.80 -29.47
C SER A 293 3.23 0.28 -30.03
N GLU A 294 3.32 0.36 -31.36
CA GLU A 294 4.07 1.41 -32.02
C GLU A 294 3.50 2.81 -31.73
N GLU A 295 2.19 2.93 -31.55
CA GLU A 295 1.52 4.17 -31.18
C GLU A 295 2.00 4.66 -29.81
N GLU A 296 2.08 3.76 -28.81
CA GLU A 296 2.63 4.08 -27.49
C GLU A 296 4.11 4.45 -27.55
N LEU A 297 4.90 3.72 -28.36
CA LEU A 297 6.33 4.02 -28.56
C LEU A 297 6.50 5.43 -29.13
N ARG A 298 5.76 5.78 -30.20
CA ARG A 298 5.79 7.13 -30.82
C ARG A 298 5.37 8.22 -29.84
N TYR A 299 4.30 7.96 -29.06
CA TYR A 299 3.80 8.91 -28.07
C TYR A 299 4.85 9.20 -26.99
N ILE A 300 5.42 8.16 -26.35
CA ILE A 300 6.39 8.32 -25.28
C ILE A 300 7.69 8.91 -25.81
N ALA A 301 8.20 8.42 -26.94
CA ALA A 301 9.41 8.96 -27.57
C ALA A 301 9.23 10.41 -27.98
N GLY A 302 8.04 10.78 -28.50
CA GLY A 302 7.68 12.16 -28.82
C GLY A 302 7.74 13.08 -27.61
N LEU A 303 7.16 12.67 -26.45
CA LEU A 303 7.26 13.43 -25.19
C LEU A 303 8.71 13.66 -24.75
N VAL A 304 9.56 12.63 -24.89
CA VAL A 304 10.98 12.75 -24.56
C VAL A 304 11.68 13.67 -25.55
N GLY A 305 11.37 13.54 -26.85
CA GLY A 305 11.88 14.42 -27.91
C GLY A 305 11.53 15.88 -27.66
N GLU A 306 10.28 16.21 -27.39
CA GLU A 306 9.82 17.57 -27.06
C GLU A 306 10.62 18.19 -25.90
N LYS A 307 10.95 17.42 -24.88
CA LYS A 307 11.70 17.91 -23.71
C LYS A 307 13.18 18.09 -23.97
N PHE A 308 13.81 17.22 -24.77
CA PHE A 308 15.28 17.12 -24.88
C PHE A 308 15.87 17.56 -26.22
N SER A 309 15.06 17.67 -27.28
CA SER A 309 15.57 18.02 -28.61
C SER A 309 15.84 19.52 -28.80
N GLY A 310 15.32 20.37 -27.93
CA GLY A 310 15.59 21.81 -27.95
C GLY A 310 15.25 22.44 -29.28
N ASP A 311 16.28 22.98 -29.99
CA ASP A 311 16.13 23.68 -31.25
C ASP A 311 16.07 22.75 -32.49
N TYR A 312 16.01 21.43 -32.33
CA TYR A 312 16.02 20.43 -33.40
C TYR A 312 14.75 19.57 -33.48
N PRO A 313 13.54 20.13 -33.46
CA PRO A 313 12.29 19.32 -33.40
C PRO A 313 11.98 18.58 -34.71
N GLU A 314 12.43 19.09 -35.87
CA GLU A 314 12.09 18.48 -37.18
C GLU A 314 12.87 17.20 -37.46
N ASP A 315 14.12 17.10 -36.98
CA ASP A 315 14.94 15.90 -37.13
C ASP A 315 14.52 14.80 -36.16
N CYS A 316 13.95 15.14 -34.99
CA CYS A 316 13.62 14.24 -33.93
C CYS A 316 12.52 13.21 -34.33
N GLN A 317 11.47 13.62 -35.05
CA GLN A 317 10.39 12.72 -35.44
C GLN A 317 10.85 11.65 -36.43
N ALA A 318 11.68 12.03 -37.41
CA ALA A 318 12.22 11.10 -38.39
C ALA A 318 13.16 10.07 -37.73
N GLU A 319 13.96 10.49 -36.76
CA GLU A 319 14.86 9.61 -36.00
C GLU A 319 14.07 8.66 -35.10
N ILE A 320 12.96 9.11 -34.47
CA ILE A 320 12.05 8.27 -33.67
C ILE A 320 11.47 7.17 -34.58
N ASP A 321 10.92 7.55 -35.74
CA ASP A 321 10.29 6.59 -36.65
C ASP A 321 11.31 5.56 -37.16
N GLU A 322 12.51 5.99 -37.59
CA GLU A 322 13.59 5.08 -37.99
C GLU A 322 13.98 4.12 -36.87
N THR A 323 14.06 4.61 -35.63
CA THR A 323 14.49 3.80 -34.49
C THR A 323 13.41 2.76 -34.08
N ILE A 324 12.13 3.09 -34.23
CA ILE A 324 11.00 2.18 -34.02
C ILE A 324 10.98 1.10 -35.12
N GLU A 325 11.07 1.48 -36.39
CA GLU A 325 11.12 0.54 -37.53
C GLU A 325 12.30 -0.43 -37.42
N ALA A 326 13.43 0.04 -36.93
CA ALA A 326 14.61 -0.79 -36.69
C ALA A 326 14.52 -1.66 -35.41
N HIS A 327 13.42 -1.62 -34.66
CA HIS A 327 13.23 -2.32 -33.38
C HIS A 327 14.36 -2.05 -32.35
N ARG A 328 14.88 -0.82 -32.28
CA ARG A 328 15.97 -0.44 -31.38
C ARG A 328 15.50 0.35 -30.14
N LEU A 329 14.22 0.71 -30.06
CA LEU A 329 13.65 1.54 -29.01
C LEU A 329 12.68 0.75 -28.12
N ALA A 330 12.86 0.85 -26.82
CA ALA A 330 11.86 0.48 -25.81
C ALA A 330 11.47 1.73 -25.01
N CYS A 331 10.18 1.88 -24.75
CA CYS A 331 9.63 2.93 -23.92
C CYS A 331 9.01 2.36 -22.65
N VAL A 332 9.19 3.06 -21.55
CA VAL A 332 8.65 2.70 -20.23
C VAL A 332 7.76 3.83 -19.73
N GLU A 333 6.59 3.45 -19.25
CA GLU A 333 5.65 4.33 -18.55
C GLU A 333 5.52 3.86 -17.11
N ILE A 334 5.67 4.79 -16.15
CA ILE A 334 5.45 4.57 -14.72
C ILE A 334 4.20 5.37 -14.33
N THR A 335 3.10 4.70 -14.02
CA THR A 335 1.94 5.34 -13.39
C THR A 335 2.26 5.60 -11.92
N VAL A 336 2.29 6.88 -11.51
CA VAL A 336 2.62 7.27 -10.14
C VAL A 336 1.43 6.99 -9.21
N GLU A 337 1.63 6.11 -8.22
CA GLU A 337 0.64 5.77 -7.19
C GLU A 337 0.78 6.66 -5.95
N HIS A 338 2.00 7.12 -5.66
CA HIS A 338 2.31 7.96 -4.51
C HIS A 338 3.59 8.75 -4.74
N MET A 339 3.64 9.99 -4.26
CA MET A 339 4.88 10.77 -4.26
C MET A 339 5.04 11.58 -2.98
N THR A 340 6.29 11.79 -2.57
CA THR A 340 6.65 12.67 -1.47
C THR A 340 7.82 13.54 -1.87
N GLY A 341 7.69 14.83 -1.64
CA GLY A 341 8.77 15.80 -1.82
C GLY A 341 9.30 16.27 -0.48
N LYS A 342 10.60 16.50 -0.40
CA LYS A 342 11.27 16.99 0.80
C LYS A 342 12.18 18.19 0.47
N CYS A 343 12.00 19.26 1.27
CA CYS A 343 12.84 20.45 1.22
C CYS A 343 13.61 20.58 2.54
N ALA A 344 14.91 20.84 2.46
CA ALA A 344 15.73 21.09 3.65
C ALA A 344 15.22 22.31 4.41
N ARG A 345 15.37 22.27 5.76
CA ARG A 345 14.88 23.33 6.63
C ARG A 345 15.46 24.70 6.29
N GLU A 346 16.71 24.73 5.92
CA GLU A 346 17.50 25.93 5.55
C GLU A 346 16.85 26.66 4.37
N ILE A 347 16.47 25.90 3.35
CA ILE A 347 15.77 26.42 2.16
C ILE A 347 14.36 26.91 2.53
N MET A 348 13.62 26.16 3.36
CA MET A 348 12.27 26.56 3.79
C MET A 348 12.28 27.87 4.59
N VAL A 349 13.30 28.07 5.44
CA VAL A 349 13.47 29.32 6.21
C VAL A 349 13.77 30.50 5.29
N SER A 350 14.64 30.30 4.29
CA SER A 350 14.96 31.36 3.30
C SER A 350 13.73 31.72 2.47
N ARG A 351 12.93 30.75 2.01
CA ARG A 351 11.66 30.99 1.29
C ARG A 351 10.63 31.79 2.10
N LYS A 352 10.59 31.60 3.43
CA LYS A 352 9.70 32.37 4.32
C LYS A 352 10.17 33.78 4.62
N ARG A 353 11.48 34.05 4.52
CA ARG A 353 12.06 35.40 4.75
C ARG A 353 12.05 36.27 3.49
N GLY A 354 11.87 35.67 2.32
CA GLY A 354 11.78 36.37 1.03
C GLY A 354 10.35 36.70 0.58
N LYS A 355 9.35 36.35 1.41
CA LYS A 355 7.95 36.81 1.32
C LYS A 355 7.69 37.84 2.41
#